data_fca959b744694902c25651ff87a4c21c
#
_entry.id   fca959b744694902c25651ff87a4c21c
#
_cell.length_a   1.000
_cell.length_b   1.000
_cell.length_c   1.000
_cell.angle_alpha   90.00
_cell.angle_beta   90.00
_cell.angle_gamma   90.00
#
_symmetry.space_group_name_H-M   'P 1'
#
loop_
_entity.id
_entity.type
_entity.pdbx_description
1 polymer ?
#
loop_
_entity_poly.entity_id
_entity_poly.type
_entity_poly.pdbx_seq_one_letter_code
_entity_poly.pdbx_strand_id
1 'polypeptide(L)'
;MPLLSGVGIPSTIWYNVEALVSESHLQVARKGWDLVANPTFEITMENGGVMSGELYPDIAPQSVGNFIELANSGFYDGLIFHRCIPGFMIQGGCPEGTGTGGPGYHIKGEFAKNGVQNSLKHTHGVLSMARSMMNDSAGSQFFIMTSTSPHLDGSYAAFGKVNQGAEVADAIVAQPTDRSDRPVTPQRIKSIRVETNGQAYPFQKL
;
A
#
# COMPACT_ATOMS: atom_id res chain seq x y z
N MET A 1 -50.53 6.87 66.79
CA MET A 1 -51.41 5.82 66.23
C MET A 1 -51.55 6.01 64.75
N PRO A 2 -51.48 4.99 63.95
CA PRO A 2 -50.60 3.83 63.96
C PRO A 2 -49.59 3.85 62.75
N LEU A 3 -48.59 3.05 62.93
CA LEU A 3 -47.58 2.63 61.99
C LEU A 3 -48.20 1.99 60.72
N LEU A 4 -47.72 2.33 59.48
CA LEU A 4 -47.86 1.53 58.29
C LEU A 4 -46.50 1.10 57.85
N SER A 5 -46.36 -0.19 57.84
CA SER A 5 -45.31 -1.08 57.51
C SER A 5 -44.82 -0.93 56.09
N GLY A 6 -43.52 -1.15 55.94
CA GLY A 6 -42.80 -1.18 54.65
C GLY A 6 -43.31 -2.22 53.69
N VAL A 7 -43.26 -1.85 52.42
CA VAL A 7 -43.32 -2.77 51.32
C VAL A 7 -41.90 -2.91 50.78
N GLY A 8 -41.33 -4.07 51.11
CA GLY A 8 -40.04 -4.47 50.57
C GLY A 8 -40.11 -4.68 49.06
N ILE A 9 -39.21 -4.08 48.33
CA ILE A 9 -38.96 -4.40 46.94
C ILE A 9 -38.15 -5.69 46.91
N PRO A 10 -38.61 -6.75 46.22
CA PRO A 10 -37.77 -7.94 46.05
C PRO A 10 -36.61 -7.63 45.14
N SER A 11 -35.40 -7.76 45.69
CA SER A 11 -34.17 -7.90 44.94
C SER A 11 -34.20 -9.18 44.15
N THR A 12 -33.58 -9.13 42.95
CA THR A 12 -33.25 -10.23 42.07
C THR A 12 -34.21 -10.50 40.91
N ILE A 13 -34.03 -9.69 39.85
CA ILE A 13 -34.11 -10.22 38.47
C ILE A 13 -32.84 -9.73 37.75
N TRP A 14 -31.76 -10.47 37.94
CA TRP A 14 -30.65 -10.43 36.99
C TRP A 14 -31.07 -11.22 35.78
N TYR A 15 -31.52 -10.55 34.72
CA TYR A 15 -31.67 -11.18 33.44
C TYR A 15 -30.26 -11.47 32.90
N ASN A 16 -29.96 -12.75 32.84
CA ASN A 16 -28.77 -13.28 32.23
C ASN A 16 -28.91 -13.01 30.71
N VAL A 17 -28.33 -11.91 30.21
CA VAL A 17 -28.40 -11.49 28.81
C VAL A 17 -27.50 -12.39 27.92
N GLU A 18 -26.76 -13.32 28.54
CA GLU A 18 -25.85 -14.22 27.81
C GLU A 18 -26.54 -15.44 27.19
N ALA A 19 -27.84 -15.68 27.43
CA ALA A 19 -28.48 -16.94 27.01
C ALA A 19 -29.33 -16.89 25.73
N LEU A 20 -29.35 -15.76 25.00
CA LEU A 20 -30.20 -15.63 23.80
C LEU A 20 -29.46 -15.30 22.49
N VAL A 21 -28.15 -15.30 22.49
CA VAL A 21 -27.39 -15.22 21.23
C VAL A 21 -27.04 -16.65 20.83
N SER A 22 -27.77 -17.22 19.86
CA SER A 22 -27.46 -18.56 19.36
C SER A 22 -26.02 -18.59 18.79
N GLU A 23 -25.34 -19.73 18.93
CA GLU A 23 -23.98 -19.93 18.39
C GLU A 23 -23.87 -19.55 16.91
N SER A 24 -24.98 -19.69 16.16
CA SER A 24 -25.06 -19.25 14.75
C SER A 24 -24.92 -17.72 14.61
N HIS A 25 -25.48 -16.92 15.50
CA HIS A 25 -25.33 -15.46 15.48
C HIS A 25 -23.94 -15.03 15.94
N LEU A 26 -23.32 -15.75 16.86
CA LEU A 26 -21.91 -15.53 17.25
C LEU A 26 -20.95 -15.94 16.13
N GLN A 27 -21.26 -17.00 15.36
CA GLN A 27 -20.44 -17.36 14.19
C GLN A 27 -20.61 -16.39 13.04
N VAL A 28 -21.80 -15.85 12.80
CA VAL A 28 -22.03 -14.80 11.79
C VAL A 28 -21.33 -13.50 12.18
N ALA A 29 -21.39 -13.11 13.46
CA ALA A 29 -20.66 -11.95 13.98
C ALA A 29 -19.14 -12.15 13.90
N ARG A 30 -18.61 -13.34 14.22
CA ARG A 30 -17.18 -13.66 14.09
C ARG A 30 -16.69 -13.67 12.64
N LYS A 31 -17.50 -14.10 11.67
CA LYS A 31 -17.18 -14.01 10.23
C LYS A 31 -17.16 -12.57 9.68
N GLY A 32 -17.79 -11.62 10.34
CA GLY A 32 -17.82 -10.21 9.92
C GLY A 32 -16.69 -9.35 10.47
N TRP A 33 -15.81 -9.90 11.31
CA TRP A 33 -14.72 -9.17 11.98
C TRP A 33 -13.34 -9.78 11.75
N ASP A 34 -13.21 -10.74 10.83
CA ASP A 34 -11.89 -11.07 10.30
C ASP A 34 -11.41 -9.84 9.55
N LEU A 35 -10.64 -8.98 10.23
CA LEU A 35 -9.88 -7.92 9.58
C LEU A 35 -8.99 -8.61 8.54
N VAL A 36 -9.40 -8.53 7.29
CA VAL A 36 -8.58 -9.05 6.19
C VAL A 36 -7.27 -8.30 6.25
N ALA A 37 -6.20 -9.02 6.53
CA ALA A 37 -4.87 -8.42 6.60
C ALA A 37 -4.54 -7.81 5.23
N ASN A 38 -3.94 -6.63 5.25
CA ASN A 38 -3.43 -6.00 4.04
C ASN A 38 -2.49 -6.93 3.27
N PRO A 39 -2.49 -6.89 1.93
CA PRO A 39 -1.49 -7.61 1.16
C PRO A 39 -0.09 -7.09 1.50
N THR A 40 0.86 -8.01 1.64
CA THR A 40 2.25 -7.68 1.94
C THR A 40 3.12 -7.89 0.72
N PHE A 41 4.09 -7.01 0.52
CA PHE A 41 5.05 -7.11 -0.57
C PHE A 41 6.46 -7.34 -0.08
N GLU A 42 7.27 -7.96 -0.93
CA GLU A 42 8.71 -8.08 -0.78
C GLU A 42 9.39 -7.67 -2.08
N ILE A 43 10.34 -6.75 -1.99
CA ILE A 43 11.24 -6.34 -3.07
C ILE A 43 12.62 -6.87 -2.71
N THR A 44 13.11 -7.83 -3.49
CA THR A 44 14.47 -8.36 -3.37
C THR A 44 15.36 -7.74 -4.44
N MET A 45 16.51 -7.19 -4.03
CA MET A 45 17.52 -6.64 -4.94
C MET A 45 18.52 -7.71 -5.36
N GLU A 46 19.20 -7.55 -6.52
CA GLU A 46 20.25 -8.48 -6.95
C GLU A 46 21.44 -8.57 -5.97
N ASN A 47 21.73 -7.50 -5.26
CA ASN A 47 22.78 -7.47 -4.23
C ASN A 47 22.38 -8.12 -2.91
N GLY A 48 21.15 -8.68 -2.81
CA GLY A 48 20.62 -9.34 -1.62
C GLY A 48 19.89 -8.41 -0.65
N GLY A 49 19.82 -7.10 -0.90
CA GLY A 49 19.01 -6.19 -0.10
C GLY A 49 17.53 -6.53 -0.24
N VAL A 50 16.78 -6.47 0.85
CA VAL A 50 15.34 -6.78 0.88
C VAL A 50 14.58 -5.63 1.54
N MET A 51 13.48 -5.21 0.89
CA MET A 51 12.50 -4.27 1.43
C MET A 51 11.15 -4.98 1.49
N SER A 52 10.46 -4.93 2.61
CA SER A 52 9.12 -5.50 2.75
C SER A 52 8.17 -4.54 3.45
N GLY A 53 6.88 -4.71 3.16
CA GLY A 53 5.86 -3.80 3.69
C GLY A 53 4.44 -4.19 3.32
N GLU A 54 3.53 -3.25 3.43
CA GLU A 54 2.11 -3.44 3.20
C GLU A 54 1.59 -2.55 2.08
N LEU A 55 0.58 -3.03 1.37
CA LEU A 55 -0.21 -2.26 0.42
C LEU A 55 -1.57 -1.92 1.04
N TYR A 56 -2.15 -0.80 0.66
CA TYR A 56 -3.38 -0.26 1.27
C TYR A 56 -4.52 -0.21 0.24
N PRO A 57 -5.22 -1.34 -0.02
CA PRO A 57 -6.30 -1.41 -1.01
C PRO A 57 -7.51 -0.52 -0.66
N ASP A 58 -7.74 -0.23 0.62
CA ASP A 58 -8.79 0.69 1.05
C ASP A 58 -8.51 2.15 0.67
N ILE A 59 -7.24 2.50 0.43
CA ILE A 59 -6.81 3.85 0.07
C ILE A 59 -6.70 4.01 -1.46
N ALA A 60 -6.11 3.02 -2.14
CA ALA A 60 -5.80 3.08 -3.56
C ALA A 60 -6.00 1.72 -4.25
N PRO A 61 -7.26 1.23 -4.38
CA PRO A 61 -7.55 -0.11 -4.91
C PRO A 61 -7.05 -0.35 -6.33
N GLN A 62 -7.10 0.64 -7.23
CA GLN A 62 -6.61 0.49 -8.60
C GLN A 62 -5.08 0.34 -8.64
N SER A 63 -4.38 1.18 -7.88
CA SER A 63 -2.92 1.15 -7.78
C SER A 63 -2.42 -0.15 -7.15
N VAL A 64 -3.09 -0.61 -6.08
CA VAL A 64 -2.77 -1.86 -5.40
C VAL A 64 -3.02 -3.05 -6.32
N GLY A 65 -4.20 -3.17 -6.93
CA GLY A 65 -4.52 -4.29 -7.83
C GLY A 65 -3.55 -4.37 -9.01
N ASN A 66 -3.25 -3.24 -9.63
CA ASN A 66 -2.27 -3.14 -10.72
C ASN A 66 -0.86 -3.57 -10.28
N PHE A 67 -0.40 -3.07 -9.13
CA PHE A 67 0.92 -3.43 -8.61
C PHE A 67 1.03 -4.93 -8.29
N ILE A 68 -0.02 -5.53 -7.70
CA ILE A 68 -0.09 -6.97 -7.41
C ILE A 68 -0.01 -7.79 -8.69
N GLU A 69 -0.81 -7.46 -9.72
CA GLU A 69 -0.79 -8.19 -10.99
C GLU A 69 0.59 -8.15 -11.62
N LEU A 70 1.21 -6.97 -11.71
CA LEU A 70 2.53 -6.80 -12.31
C LEU A 70 3.62 -7.51 -11.48
N ALA A 71 3.59 -7.40 -10.15
CA ALA A 71 4.57 -8.03 -9.28
C ALA A 71 4.51 -9.56 -9.37
N ASN A 72 3.31 -10.14 -9.27
CA ASN A 72 3.14 -11.59 -9.24
C ASN A 72 3.25 -12.23 -10.63
N SER A 73 3.10 -11.47 -11.73
CA SER A 73 3.45 -11.93 -13.07
C SER A 73 4.95 -11.90 -13.38
N GLY A 74 5.78 -11.35 -12.47
CA GLY A 74 7.22 -11.20 -12.68
C GLY A 74 7.60 -10.01 -13.58
N PHE A 75 6.67 -9.08 -13.86
CA PHE A 75 6.93 -7.92 -14.71
C PHE A 75 8.11 -7.07 -14.22
N TYR A 76 8.31 -6.96 -12.92
CA TYR A 76 9.37 -6.15 -12.33
C TYR A 76 10.73 -6.86 -12.24
N ASP A 77 10.79 -8.16 -12.50
CA ASP A 77 12.00 -8.95 -12.35
C ASP A 77 13.07 -8.48 -13.34
N GLY A 78 14.25 -8.18 -12.86
CA GLY A 78 15.37 -7.67 -13.64
C GLY A 78 15.29 -6.16 -13.99
N LEU A 79 14.22 -5.45 -13.68
CA LEU A 79 14.13 -4.00 -13.88
C LEU A 79 15.04 -3.26 -12.88
N ILE A 80 15.25 -1.96 -13.17
CA ILE A 80 16.13 -1.12 -12.35
C ILE A 80 15.37 0.05 -11.71
N PHE A 81 15.90 0.56 -10.61
CA PHE A 81 15.61 1.91 -10.18
C PHE A 81 16.40 2.86 -11.07
N HIS A 82 15.70 3.44 -12.05
CA HIS A 82 16.30 4.23 -13.13
C HIS A 82 16.45 5.73 -12.81
N ARG A 83 15.83 6.20 -11.73
CA ARG A 83 15.92 7.58 -11.25
C ARG A 83 15.95 7.61 -9.73
N CYS A 84 17.02 8.21 -9.18
CA CYS A 84 17.27 8.27 -7.74
C CYS A 84 17.69 9.69 -7.37
N ILE A 85 16.89 10.36 -6.54
CA ILE A 85 17.18 11.73 -6.11
C ILE A 85 17.37 11.76 -4.60
N PRO A 86 18.58 12.05 -4.11
CA PRO A 86 18.86 12.20 -2.69
C PRO A 86 17.93 13.23 -2.02
N GLY A 87 17.42 12.87 -0.84
CA GLY A 87 16.46 13.72 -0.11
C GLY A 87 15.06 13.73 -0.71
N PHE A 88 14.75 12.79 -1.65
CA PHE A 88 13.44 12.71 -2.28
C PHE A 88 12.95 11.25 -2.41
N MET A 89 13.38 10.51 -3.45
CA MET A 89 12.83 9.18 -3.75
C MET A 89 13.76 8.36 -4.65
N ILE A 90 13.44 7.07 -4.78
CA ILE A 90 13.93 6.18 -5.83
C ILE A 90 12.75 5.74 -6.70
N GLN A 91 12.89 5.79 -8.04
CA GLN A 91 11.84 5.46 -9.00
C GLN A 91 12.27 4.29 -9.89
N GLY A 92 11.38 3.30 -10.02
CA GLY A 92 11.57 2.10 -10.83
C GLY A 92 10.32 1.69 -11.60
N GLY A 93 10.30 0.45 -12.11
CA GLY A 93 9.13 -0.12 -12.77
C GLY A 93 8.98 0.25 -14.26
N CYS A 94 9.99 0.88 -14.87
CA CYS A 94 10.04 1.13 -16.31
C CYS A 94 10.69 -0.07 -17.00
N PRO A 95 9.99 -0.80 -17.91
CA PRO A 95 10.56 -1.96 -18.59
C PRO A 95 11.76 -1.60 -19.49
N GLU A 96 11.78 -0.38 -20.03
CA GLU A 96 12.89 0.13 -20.85
C GLU A 96 14.02 0.73 -19.99
N GLY A 97 13.79 0.94 -18.68
CA GLY A 97 14.75 1.59 -17.80
C GLY A 97 15.04 3.05 -18.15
N THR A 98 14.22 3.70 -18.98
CA THR A 98 14.38 5.08 -19.46
C THR A 98 13.48 6.09 -18.77
N GLY A 99 12.44 5.59 -18.09
CA GLY A 99 11.37 6.40 -17.50
C GLY A 99 10.18 6.67 -18.43
N THR A 100 10.24 6.20 -19.70
CA THR A 100 9.18 6.41 -20.70
C THR A 100 8.32 5.18 -20.96
N GLY A 101 8.82 3.96 -20.62
CA GLY A 101 8.11 2.70 -20.82
C GLY A 101 7.06 2.42 -19.73
N GLY A 102 6.15 1.50 -20.06
CA GLY A 102 5.06 1.07 -19.19
C GLY A 102 4.49 -0.30 -19.58
N PRO A 103 3.39 -0.75 -19.00
CA PRO A 103 2.82 -2.09 -19.21
C PRO A 103 1.93 -2.17 -20.45
N GLY A 104 1.81 -1.10 -21.25
CA GLY A 104 0.93 -1.03 -22.43
C GLY A 104 -0.49 -0.55 -22.13
N TYR A 105 -0.78 -0.12 -20.90
CA TYR A 105 -2.04 0.46 -20.47
C TYR A 105 -1.80 1.47 -19.34
N HIS A 106 -2.85 2.18 -18.96
CA HIS A 106 -2.86 3.10 -17.85
C HIS A 106 -3.94 2.71 -16.82
N ILE A 107 -3.89 3.31 -15.65
CA ILE A 107 -4.90 3.18 -14.61
C ILE A 107 -5.36 4.56 -14.13
N LYS A 108 -6.54 4.63 -13.53
CA LYS A 108 -7.05 5.84 -12.90
C LYS A 108 -6.15 6.29 -11.76
N GLY A 109 -5.82 7.57 -11.73
CA GLY A 109 -5.04 8.18 -10.66
C GLY A 109 -5.85 8.39 -9.39
N GLU A 110 -5.41 7.80 -8.29
CA GLU A 110 -6.13 7.79 -7.01
C GLU A 110 -5.57 8.82 -6.04
N PHE A 111 -5.88 10.09 -6.29
CA PHE A 111 -5.45 11.24 -5.48
C PHE A 111 -6.47 12.39 -5.54
N ALA A 112 -6.42 13.31 -4.56
CA ALA A 112 -7.44 14.34 -4.36
C ALA A 112 -7.67 15.25 -5.58
N LYS A 113 -6.63 15.66 -6.29
CA LYS A 113 -6.75 16.47 -7.52
C LYS A 113 -7.46 15.75 -8.67
N ASN A 114 -7.60 14.44 -8.60
CA ASN A 114 -8.33 13.59 -9.54
C ASN A 114 -9.68 13.10 -8.98
N GLY A 115 -10.17 13.72 -7.91
CA GLY A 115 -11.46 13.41 -7.29
C GLY A 115 -11.49 12.14 -6.44
N VAL A 116 -10.34 11.55 -6.11
CA VAL A 116 -10.24 10.36 -5.25
C VAL A 116 -9.56 10.75 -3.94
N GLN A 117 -10.24 10.48 -2.82
CA GLN A 117 -9.64 10.73 -1.50
C GLN A 117 -8.50 9.73 -1.26
N ASN A 118 -7.31 10.25 -1.02
CA ASN A 118 -6.13 9.47 -0.62
C ASN A 118 -5.47 10.20 0.55
N SER A 119 -5.55 9.60 1.72
CA SER A 119 -5.06 10.20 2.97
C SER A 119 -3.62 9.85 3.30
N LEU A 120 -3.01 8.90 2.54
CA LEU A 120 -1.64 8.45 2.78
C LEU A 120 -0.66 9.56 2.43
N LYS A 121 0.16 9.94 3.41
CA LYS A 121 1.14 11.02 3.28
C LYS A 121 2.45 10.49 2.72
N HIS A 122 3.07 11.26 1.82
CA HIS A 122 4.36 10.91 1.22
C HIS A 122 5.50 11.13 2.24
N THR A 123 5.58 10.22 3.19
CA THR A 123 6.66 10.13 4.18
C THR A 123 7.66 9.05 3.78
N HIS A 124 8.82 9.01 4.44
CA HIS A 124 9.84 7.98 4.22
C HIS A 124 9.24 6.56 4.19
N GLY A 125 9.64 5.77 3.21
CA GLY A 125 9.18 4.40 2.98
C GLY A 125 7.86 4.26 2.22
N VAL A 126 7.13 5.34 1.94
CA VAL A 126 5.84 5.26 1.21
C VAL A 126 6.07 4.95 -0.27
N LEU A 127 5.28 4.00 -0.79
CA LEU A 127 5.18 3.67 -2.21
C LEU A 127 4.09 4.52 -2.87
N SER A 128 4.37 5.08 -4.03
CA SER A 128 3.42 5.87 -4.80
C SER A 128 3.59 5.64 -6.30
N MET A 129 2.49 5.75 -7.07
CA MET A 129 2.54 5.59 -8.52
C MET A 129 3.16 6.82 -9.19
N ALA A 130 4.14 6.57 -10.07
CA ALA A 130 4.62 7.59 -10.98
C ALA A 130 3.62 7.77 -12.14
N ARG A 131 3.55 8.99 -12.68
CA ARG A 131 2.67 9.36 -13.79
C ARG A 131 3.25 10.46 -14.66
N SER A 132 2.69 10.66 -15.83
CA SER A 132 2.94 11.83 -16.68
C SER A 132 2.16 13.06 -16.15
N MET A 133 2.06 14.11 -16.95
CA MET A 133 1.24 15.27 -16.58
C MET A 133 -0.27 14.96 -16.53
N MET A 134 -0.74 13.95 -17.26
CA MET A 134 -2.15 13.52 -17.20
C MET A 134 -2.43 12.75 -15.92
N ASN A 135 -3.60 12.98 -15.33
CA ASN A 135 -3.99 12.37 -14.06
C ASN A 135 -4.10 10.84 -14.14
N ASP A 136 -4.66 10.31 -15.22
CA ASP A 136 -4.93 8.89 -15.44
C ASP A 136 -3.86 8.27 -16.36
N SER A 137 -2.59 8.47 -16.04
CA SER A 137 -1.45 8.01 -16.85
C SER A 137 -0.47 7.13 -16.09
N ALA A 138 -0.79 6.73 -14.87
CA ALA A 138 0.00 5.75 -14.15
C ALA A 138 -0.09 4.39 -14.83
N GLY A 139 1.01 3.66 -14.86
CA GLY A 139 1.11 2.31 -15.45
C GLY A 139 1.88 1.38 -14.52
N SER A 140 3.10 1.02 -14.88
CA SER A 140 3.96 0.16 -14.06
C SER A 140 4.95 0.90 -13.17
N GLN A 141 5.24 2.18 -13.47
CA GLN A 141 6.27 2.90 -12.74
C GLN A 141 5.80 3.34 -11.36
N PHE A 142 6.63 3.13 -10.37
CA PHE A 142 6.40 3.53 -8.98
C PHE A 142 7.65 4.14 -8.37
N PHE A 143 7.48 4.84 -7.27
CA PHE A 143 8.60 5.35 -6.49
C PHE A 143 8.44 5.05 -5.00
N ILE A 144 9.57 4.94 -4.32
CA ILE A 144 9.67 4.76 -2.87
C ILE A 144 10.29 6.03 -2.29
N MET A 145 9.59 6.63 -1.34
CA MET A 145 10.06 7.85 -0.68
C MET A 145 11.26 7.56 0.22
N THR A 146 12.33 8.32 0.06
CA THR A 146 13.48 8.32 0.97
C THR A 146 13.53 9.58 1.85
N SER A 147 12.53 10.44 1.70
CA SER A 147 12.33 11.63 2.53
C SER A 147 10.85 12.02 2.54
N THR A 148 10.45 12.88 3.47
CA THR A 148 9.08 13.41 3.52
C THR A 148 8.88 14.51 2.49
N SER A 149 7.84 14.40 1.65
CA SER A 149 7.55 15.33 0.55
C SER A 149 6.06 15.71 0.50
N PRO A 150 5.60 16.64 1.35
CA PRO A 150 4.18 17.00 1.46
C PRO A 150 3.59 17.59 0.18
N HIS A 151 4.42 18.13 -0.72
CA HIS A 151 3.97 18.70 -2.00
C HIS A 151 3.41 17.66 -2.98
N LEU A 152 3.66 16.36 -2.74
CA LEU A 152 3.08 15.26 -3.50
C LEU A 152 1.68 14.87 -3.00
N ASP A 153 1.35 15.21 -1.76
CA ASP A 153 0.06 14.86 -1.16
C ASP A 153 -1.10 15.43 -1.98
N GLY A 154 -2.09 14.57 -2.26
CA GLY A 154 -3.24 14.92 -3.08
C GLY A 154 -2.95 15.09 -4.58
N SER A 155 -1.71 14.83 -5.05
CA SER A 155 -1.31 14.93 -6.45
C SER A 155 -0.77 13.63 -7.03
N TYR A 156 -0.43 12.66 -6.16
CA TYR A 156 0.06 11.33 -6.53
C TYR A 156 -0.65 10.27 -5.71
N ALA A 157 -0.77 9.06 -6.29
CA ALA A 157 -1.45 7.92 -5.69
C ALA A 157 -0.48 7.12 -4.80
N ALA A 158 -0.38 7.50 -3.53
CA ALA A 158 0.31 6.69 -2.54
C ALA A 158 -0.52 5.44 -2.23
N PHE A 159 0.09 4.24 -2.22
CA PHE A 159 -0.64 2.98 -2.16
C PHE A 159 -0.05 1.91 -1.24
N GLY A 160 1.12 2.15 -0.64
CA GLY A 160 1.78 1.20 0.25
C GLY A 160 2.90 1.84 1.05
N LYS A 161 3.51 1.05 1.93
CA LYS A 161 4.64 1.50 2.74
C LYS A 161 5.60 0.37 3.06
N VAL A 162 6.90 0.64 2.94
CA VAL A 162 7.97 -0.22 3.45
C VAL A 162 7.96 -0.16 4.97
N ASN A 163 7.85 -1.30 5.61
CA ASN A 163 7.85 -1.45 7.07
C ASN A 163 9.19 -2.00 7.58
N GLN A 164 9.92 -2.74 6.73
CA GLN A 164 11.24 -3.33 7.05
C GLN A 164 12.17 -3.16 5.85
N GLY A 165 13.45 -2.92 6.09
CA GLY A 165 14.46 -2.80 5.04
C GLY A 165 14.45 -1.44 4.32
N ALA A 166 13.88 -0.39 4.90
CA ALA A 166 13.87 0.95 4.30
C ALA A 166 15.29 1.51 4.06
N GLU A 167 16.26 1.07 4.86
CA GLU A 167 17.68 1.39 4.67
C GLU A 167 18.25 0.91 3.33
N VAL A 168 17.63 -0.09 2.69
CA VAL A 168 17.99 -0.52 1.32
C VAL A 168 17.64 0.58 0.32
N ALA A 169 16.48 1.22 0.44
CA ALA A 169 16.13 2.36 -0.40
C ALA A 169 17.07 3.54 -0.16
N ASP A 170 17.46 3.79 1.10
CA ASP A 170 18.41 4.83 1.45
C ASP A 170 19.81 4.54 0.87
N ALA A 171 20.24 3.29 0.87
CA ALA A 171 21.50 2.88 0.23
C ALA A 171 21.45 3.03 -1.30
N ILE A 172 20.31 2.77 -1.95
CA ILE A 172 20.11 2.94 -3.38
C ILE A 172 20.16 4.44 -3.74
N VAL A 173 19.46 5.30 -3.00
CA VAL A 173 19.40 6.72 -3.29
C VAL A 173 20.74 7.45 -3.07
N ALA A 174 21.61 6.86 -2.24
CA ALA A 174 22.96 7.38 -1.96
C ALA A 174 23.99 7.02 -3.05
N GLN A 175 23.63 6.18 -4.04
CA GLN A 175 24.56 5.81 -5.12
C GLN A 175 24.86 7.01 -6.03
N PRO A 176 26.08 7.10 -6.56
CA PRO A 176 26.43 8.11 -7.56
C PRO A 176 25.49 8.04 -8.77
N THR A 177 24.99 9.18 -9.21
CA THR A 177 24.10 9.30 -10.36
C THR A 177 24.72 10.11 -11.49
N ASP A 178 24.23 9.93 -12.70
CA ASP A 178 24.51 10.80 -13.83
C ASP A 178 23.66 12.08 -13.81
N ARG A 179 23.77 12.91 -14.87
CA ARG A 179 23.03 14.19 -14.99
C ARG A 179 21.51 14.01 -15.12
N SER A 180 21.02 12.79 -15.30
CA SER A 180 19.60 12.42 -15.41
C SER A 180 19.09 11.74 -14.15
N ASP A 181 19.79 11.88 -13.01
CA ASP A 181 19.51 11.22 -11.74
C ASP A 181 19.54 9.67 -11.81
N ARG A 182 20.17 9.11 -12.84
CA ARG A 182 20.26 7.66 -12.99
C ARG A 182 21.49 7.13 -12.28
N PRO A 183 21.38 6.09 -11.42
CA PRO A 183 22.54 5.46 -10.80
C PRO A 183 23.56 4.96 -11.84
N VAL A 184 24.82 5.34 -11.67
CA VAL A 184 25.93 4.92 -12.55
C VAL A 184 26.07 3.39 -12.51
N THR A 185 25.95 2.79 -11.33
CA THR A 185 25.85 1.34 -11.18
C THR A 185 24.36 0.97 -11.11
N PRO A 186 23.85 0.17 -12.07
CA PRO A 186 22.44 -0.19 -12.10
C PRO A 186 21.97 -0.84 -10.79
N GLN A 187 20.94 -0.28 -10.18
CA GLN A 187 20.29 -0.80 -8.98
C GLN A 187 19.16 -1.72 -9.41
N ARG A 188 19.47 -3.02 -9.54
CA ARG A 188 18.58 -4.01 -10.17
C ARG A 188 17.72 -4.74 -9.15
N ILE A 189 16.42 -4.80 -9.46
CA ILE A 189 15.42 -5.59 -8.75
C ILE A 189 15.59 -7.05 -9.20
N LYS A 190 15.83 -7.97 -8.26
CA LYS A 190 15.80 -9.40 -8.54
C LYS A 190 14.37 -9.89 -8.70
N SER A 191 13.48 -9.48 -7.79
CA SER A 191 12.06 -9.82 -7.85
C SER A 191 11.22 -8.89 -6.98
N ILE A 192 9.94 -8.73 -7.36
CA ILE A 192 8.89 -8.21 -6.46
C ILE A 192 7.80 -9.27 -6.38
N ARG A 193 7.35 -9.61 -5.18
CA ARG A 193 6.25 -10.54 -4.94
C ARG A 193 5.30 -9.97 -3.90
N VAL A 194 4.02 -10.29 -4.04
CA VAL A 194 2.97 -9.84 -3.13
C VAL A 194 2.18 -11.04 -2.64
N GLU A 195 2.11 -11.18 -1.31
CA GLU A 195 1.22 -12.14 -0.66
C GLU A 195 -0.15 -11.48 -0.45
N THR A 196 -1.18 -12.13 -0.97
CA THR A 196 -2.56 -11.60 -0.98
C THR A 196 -3.47 -12.30 0.02
N ASN A 197 -2.98 -13.29 0.74
CA ASN A 197 -3.77 -14.14 1.64
C ASN A 197 -5.00 -14.76 0.95
N GLY A 198 -4.87 -15.07 -0.35
CA GLY A 198 -5.94 -15.63 -1.17
C GLY A 198 -7.03 -14.65 -1.59
N GLN A 199 -6.85 -13.34 -1.32
CA GLN A 199 -7.78 -12.29 -1.77
C GLN A 199 -7.49 -11.86 -3.20
N ALA A 200 -8.56 -11.49 -3.92
CA ALA A 200 -8.46 -10.90 -5.25
C ALA A 200 -8.55 -9.37 -5.16
N TYR A 201 -7.70 -8.69 -5.90
CA TYR A 201 -7.64 -7.22 -5.97
C TYR A 201 -7.86 -6.75 -7.42
N PRO A 202 -9.13 -6.77 -7.91
CA PRO A 202 -9.44 -6.38 -9.28
C PRO A 202 -9.18 -4.88 -9.50
N PHE A 203 -8.73 -4.53 -10.71
CA PHE A 203 -8.56 -3.14 -11.13
C PHE A 203 -8.94 -2.99 -12.61
N GLN A 204 -9.08 -1.74 -13.07
CA GLN A 204 -9.49 -1.42 -14.43
C GLN A 204 -8.30 -0.83 -15.21
N LYS A 205 -8.01 -1.42 -16.36
CA LYS A 205 -7.09 -0.87 -17.37
C LYS A 205 -7.82 0.14 -18.24
N LEU A 206 -7.17 1.26 -18.54
CA LEU A 206 -7.66 2.33 -19.40
C LEU A 206 -6.97 2.29 -20.76
#